data_6e5f6a6c02be8ca5badf80a192c634f1
#
_entry.id   6e5f6a6c02be8ca5badf80a192c634f1
#
_cell.length_a   1.000
_cell.length_b   1.000
_cell.length_c   1.000
_cell.angle_alpha   90.00
_cell.angle_beta   90.00
_cell.angle_gamma   90.00
#
_symmetry.space_group_name_H-M   'P 1'
#
loop_
_entity.id
_entity.type
_entity.pdbx_description
1 polymer ?
#
loop_
_entity_poly.entity_id
_entity_poly.type
_entity_poly.pdbx_seq_one_letter_code
_entity_poly.pdbx_strand_id
1 'polypeptide(L)'
;MSEVKKIATRESYGNALVELGKEHDNLLVLDADLAAATKTSIFQKEFPERHIDCGIAEANMIGIAAGLATCGKVPFASSFAMFAAGRAYEQVRNTVGYPHLNVKIGATHAGISVGEDGATHQCLEDIALMREIPGMVVINPSDDVEARAAVKAAYEYEGPVYLRFGRLAVPVINDNADYKFELGKGVVLREGKDVAIFTTGLCVSETLQAAEKLAADGIDAKVINIHTIKPIDEDLIVAAAKETGKVVTVEEHSVIGGLGSAVCDVLAEKAPTLVKKIGINDVFGESGPALELIKKYGLDAESIYKKVKEFVK
;
A
#
# COMPACT_ATOMS: atom_id res chain seq x y z
N MET A 1 24.33 -11.94 -14.04
CA MET A 1 23.09 -11.19 -13.79
C MET A 1 23.39 -10.20 -12.68
N SER A 2 23.22 -8.91 -12.88
CA SER A 2 23.34 -7.92 -11.80
C SER A 2 22.33 -8.28 -10.70
N GLU A 3 22.77 -8.22 -9.45
CA GLU A 3 21.90 -8.45 -8.30
C GLU A 3 20.77 -7.41 -8.32
N VAL A 4 19.52 -7.86 -8.29
CA VAL A 4 18.37 -6.96 -8.32
C VAL A 4 18.33 -6.19 -7.01
N LYS A 5 18.42 -4.86 -7.07
CA LYS A 5 18.36 -3.98 -5.91
C LYS A 5 17.01 -4.16 -5.22
N LYS A 6 17.03 -4.40 -3.90
CA LYS A 6 15.83 -4.55 -3.07
C LYS A 6 15.85 -3.53 -1.95
N ILE A 7 14.74 -2.82 -1.74
CA ILE A 7 14.58 -1.80 -0.70
C ILE A 7 13.20 -2.00 -0.04
N ALA A 8 13.15 -1.89 1.29
CA ALA A 8 11.87 -1.90 2.00
C ALA A 8 11.16 -0.54 1.83
N THR A 9 9.87 -0.55 1.48
CA THR A 9 9.14 0.71 1.22
C THR A 9 9.06 1.62 2.44
N ARG A 10 9.12 1.08 3.68
CA ARG A 10 9.28 1.87 4.90
C ARG A 10 10.61 2.67 4.96
N GLU A 11 11.68 2.12 4.37
CA GLU A 11 12.98 2.83 4.29
C GLU A 11 12.92 3.95 3.27
N SER A 12 12.27 3.70 2.14
CA SER A 12 11.95 4.71 1.13
C SER A 12 11.14 5.87 1.73
N TYR A 13 10.15 5.54 2.58
CA TYR A 13 9.35 6.49 3.34
C TYR A 13 10.22 7.40 4.22
N GLY A 14 11.07 6.83 5.08
CA GLY A 14 11.95 7.61 5.95
C GLY A 14 12.89 8.54 5.18
N ASN A 15 13.44 8.08 4.05
CA ASN A 15 14.30 8.89 3.19
C ASN A 15 13.53 10.02 2.49
N ALA A 16 12.32 9.72 1.98
CA ALA A 16 11.47 10.72 1.33
C ALA A 16 11.03 11.84 2.30
N LEU A 17 10.79 11.51 3.57
CA LEU A 17 10.52 12.52 4.59
C LEU A 17 11.68 13.50 4.77
N VAL A 18 12.94 13.02 4.73
CA VAL A 18 14.12 13.89 4.80
C VAL A 18 14.21 14.78 3.57
N GLU A 19 13.96 14.25 2.38
CA GLU A 19 13.95 15.04 1.14
C GLU A 19 12.91 16.16 1.24
N LEU A 20 11.68 15.87 1.60
CA LEU A 20 10.63 16.88 1.83
C LEU A 20 10.96 17.84 2.97
N GLY A 21 11.56 17.35 4.05
CA GLY A 21 11.96 18.18 5.19
C GLY A 21 12.99 19.25 4.86
N LYS A 22 13.83 19.03 3.85
CA LYS A 22 14.78 20.03 3.33
C LYS A 22 14.10 21.14 2.52
N GLU A 23 12.96 20.84 1.91
CA GLU A 23 12.22 21.75 1.04
C GLU A 23 11.09 22.49 1.79
N HIS A 24 10.59 21.93 2.91
CA HIS A 24 9.37 22.37 3.55
C HIS A 24 9.49 22.45 5.09
N ASP A 25 9.45 23.63 5.66
CA ASP A 25 9.56 23.87 7.11
C ASP A 25 8.26 23.59 7.90
N ASN A 26 7.13 23.45 7.22
CA ASN A 26 5.84 23.13 7.83
C ASN A 26 5.59 21.63 7.98
N LEU A 27 6.47 20.77 7.43
CA LEU A 27 6.40 19.33 7.59
C LEU A 27 6.89 18.94 8.99
N LEU A 28 6.06 18.17 9.71
CA LEU A 28 6.37 17.57 11.01
C LEU A 28 6.19 16.06 10.93
N VAL A 29 7.00 15.32 11.67
CA VAL A 29 6.91 13.85 11.74
C VAL A 29 6.61 13.45 13.18
N LEU A 30 5.57 12.62 13.35
CA LEU A 30 5.19 12.06 14.64
C LEU A 30 5.38 10.55 14.63
N ASP A 31 5.75 10.02 15.79
CA ASP A 31 5.89 8.57 15.99
C ASP A 31 5.33 8.15 17.36
N ALA A 32 5.04 6.87 17.50
CA ALA A 32 4.54 6.28 18.75
C ALA A 32 5.55 5.27 19.31
N ASP A 33 6.76 5.74 19.66
CA ASP A 33 7.89 4.95 20.19
C ASP A 33 8.38 3.82 19.24
N LEU A 34 8.22 4.01 17.93
CA LEU A 34 8.60 3.05 16.89
C LEU A 34 9.53 3.63 15.81
N ALA A 35 10.15 4.80 16.05
CA ALA A 35 10.89 5.56 15.05
C ALA A 35 11.97 4.74 14.32
N ALA A 36 12.67 3.85 15.02
CA ALA A 36 13.66 2.97 14.41
C ALA A 36 13.04 1.94 13.43
N ALA A 37 11.86 1.42 13.78
CA ALA A 37 11.15 0.44 12.98
C ALA A 37 10.41 1.06 11.79
N THR A 38 9.72 2.18 12.00
CA THR A 38 9.02 2.96 10.96
C THR A 38 9.96 3.70 10.01
N LYS A 39 11.24 3.84 10.41
CA LYS A 39 12.29 4.61 9.72
C LYS A 39 12.13 6.14 9.84
N THR A 40 11.21 6.63 10.64
CA THR A 40 11.12 8.07 10.96
C THR A 40 12.34 8.58 11.73
N SER A 41 13.12 7.68 12.35
CA SER A 41 14.42 8.00 12.96
C SER A 41 15.43 8.58 11.96
N ILE A 42 15.26 8.36 10.64
CA ILE A 42 16.09 8.98 9.61
C ILE A 42 15.80 10.49 9.57
N PHE A 43 14.51 10.86 9.60
CA PHE A 43 14.08 12.26 9.70
C PHE A 43 14.47 12.90 11.04
N GLN A 44 14.30 12.17 12.14
CA GLN A 44 14.65 12.64 13.48
C GLN A 44 16.11 13.07 13.60
N LYS A 45 17.02 12.36 12.94
CA LYS A 45 18.47 12.68 12.95
C LYS A 45 18.80 14.01 12.26
N GLU A 46 18.09 14.33 11.18
CA GLU A 46 18.30 15.55 10.40
C GLU A 46 17.53 16.75 10.97
N PHE A 47 16.32 16.50 11.51
CA PHE A 47 15.39 17.52 11.97
C PHE A 47 14.80 17.17 13.34
N PRO A 48 15.63 17.09 14.42
CA PRO A 48 15.17 16.65 15.74
C PRO A 48 14.07 17.55 16.33
N GLU A 49 14.05 18.83 16.01
CA GLU A 49 13.05 19.81 16.47
C GLU A 49 11.70 19.69 15.75
N ARG A 50 11.65 18.95 14.64
CA ARG A 50 10.43 18.68 13.87
C ARG A 50 9.96 17.23 13.96
N HIS A 51 10.58 16.42 14.82
CA HIS A 51 10.17 15.07 15.14
C HIS A 51 9.59 15.02 16.56
N ILE A 52 8.39 14.43 16.70
CA ILE A 52 7.66 14.35 17.96
C ILE A 52 7.40 12.88 18.26
N ASP A 53 8.02 12.35 19.32
CA ASP A 53 7.66 11.05 19.85
C ASP A 53 6.53 11.20 20.86
N CYS A 54 5.41 10.57 20.60
CA CYS A 54 4.20 10.62 21.42
C CYS A 54 4.14 9.51 22.48
N GLY A 55 5.18 8.66 22.56
CA GLY A 55 5.15 7.42 23.34
C GLY A 55 4.21 6.37 22.72
N ILE A 56 3.99 5.26 23.44
CA ILE A 56 3.10 4.18 22.99
C ILE A 56 1.63 4.62 23.14
N ALA A 57 1.21 5.59 22.33
CA ALA A 57 -0.09 6.25 22.46
C ALA A 57 -0.63 6.72 21.08
N GLU A 58 -0.92 5.79 20.18
CA GLU A 58 -1.27 6.05 18.78
C GLU A 58 -2.52 6.93 18.63
N ALA A 59 -3.53 6.70 19.47
CA ALA A 59 -4.73 7.54 19.47
C ALA A 59 -4.40 9.01 19.84
N ASN A 60 -3.52 9.23 20.81
CA ASN A 60 -3.04 10.57 21.16
C ASN A 60 -2.18 11.18 20.06
N MET A 61 -1.30 10.38 19.43
CA MET A 61 -0.50 10.81 18.28
C MET A 61 -1.38 11.35 17.14
N ILE A 62 -2.45 10.65 16.79
CA ILE A 62 -3.40 11.10 15.75
C ILE A 62 -4.11 12.41 16.19
N GLY A 63 -4.49 12.52 17.47
CA GLY A 63 -5.05 13.76 18.02
C GLY A 63 -4.10 14.95 17.95
N ILE A 64 -2.81 14.74 18.30
CA ILE A 64 -1.76 15.76 18.17
C ILE A 64 -1.56 16.14 16.71
N ALA A 65 -1.47 15.18 15.80
CA ALA A 65 -1.33 15.44 14.37
C ALA A 65 -2.50 16.25 13.82
N ALA A 66 -3.74 15.93 14.22
CA ALA A 66 -4.91 16.71 13.84
C ALA A 66 -4.83 18.17 14.34
N GLY A 67 -4.44 18.38 15.59
CA GLY A 67 -4.23 19.72 16.16
C GLY A 67 -3.15 20.52 15.40
N LEU A 68 -2.04 19.89 15.05
CA LEU A 68 -0.97 20.51 14.26
C LEU A 68 -1.44 20.90 12.85
N ALA A 69 -2.27 20.04 12.21
CA ALA A 69 -2.85 20.35 10.90
C ALA A 69 -3.74 21.60 10.95
N THR A 70 -4.52 21.82 12.03
CA THR A 70 -5.32 23.03 12.18
C THR A 70 -4.46 24.32 12.35
N CYS A 71 -3.18 24.15 12.69
CA CYS A 71 -2.19 25.24 12.77
C CYS A 71 -1.39 25.44 11.46
N GLY A 72 -1.82 24.85 10.35
CA GLY A 72 -1.15 25.01 9.04
C GLY A 72 0.11 24.15 8.88
N LYS A 73 0.32 23.15 9.74
CA LYS A 73 1.39 22.17 9.57
C LYS A 73 0.91 20.98 8.73
N VAL A 74 1.87 20.26 8.15
CA VAL A 74 1.62 19.01 7.44
C VAL A 74 2.27 17.86 8.24
N PRO A 75 1.53 17.26 9.19
CA PRO A 75 2.03 16.20 10.03
C PRO A 75 1.97 14.85 9.30
N PHE A 76 3.07 14.09 9.37
CA PHE A 76 3.17 12.68 9.05
C PHE A 76 3.19 11.88 10.35
N ALA A 77 2.05 11.24 10.68
CA ALA A 77 1.89 10.42 11.89
C ALA A 77 2.19 8.96 11.57
N SER A 78 3.20 8.39 12.22
CA SER A 78 3.79 7.11 11.84
C SER A 78 3.71 6.07 12.96
N SER A 79 3.22 4.88 12.62
CA SER A 79 3.22 3.70 13.48
C SER A 79 3.11 2.44 12.61
N PHE A 80 3.01 1.26 13.23
CA PHE A 80 2.63 0.07 12.48
C PHE A 80 1.18 0.16 12.01
N ALA A 81 0.90 -0.43 10.85
CA ALA A 81 -0.43 -0.39 10.24
C ALA A 81 -1.53 -0.86 11.20
N MET A 82 -1.27 -1.96 11.96
CA MET A 82 -2.23 -2.47 12.93
C MET A 82 -2.58 -1.43 14.02
N PHE A 83 -1.63 -0.61 14.43
CA PHE A 83 -1.86 0.36 15.49
C PHE A 83 -2.39 1.69 14.94
N ALA A 84 -1.92 2.12 13.78
CA ALA A 84 -2.44 3.32 13.13
C ALA A 84 -3.88 3.14 12.64
N ALA A 85 -4.17 2.01 11.97
CA ALA A 85 -5.50 1.74 11.41
C ALA A 85 -6.45 1.08 12.43
N GLY A 86 -5.96 0.16 13.26
CA GLY A 86 -6.82 -0.55 14.21
C GLY A 86 -7.02 0.21 15.53
N ARG A 87 -5.94 0.42 16.29
CA ARG A 87 -6.03 1.04 17.62
C ARG A 87 -6.52 2.49 17.61
N ALA A 88 -6.08 3.28 16.61
CA ALA A 88 -6.41 4.70 16.48
C ALA A 88 -7.56 4.97 15.48
N TYR A 89 -8.31 3.95 15.06
CA TYR A 89 -9.32 4.07 14.00
C TYR A 89 -10.34 5.18 14.25
N GLU A 90 -10.86 5.26 15.47
CA GLU A 90 -11.86 6.27 15.83
C GLU A 90 -11.29 7.69 15.65
N GLN A 91 -10.05 7.94 16.12
CA GLN A 91 -9.39 9.23 15.98
C GLN A 91 -9.08 9.55 14.52
N VAL A 92 -8.63 8.57 13.73
CA VAL A 92 -8.43 8.74 12.29
C VAL A 92 -9.75 9.12 11.62
N ARG A 93 -10.84 8.43 11.93
CA ARG A 93 -12.16 8.69 11.35
C ARG A 93 -12.75 10.05 11.78
N ASN A 94 -12.80 10.30 13.08
CA ASN A 94 -13.56 11.44 13.62
C ASN A 94 -12.72 12.71 13.77
N THR A 95 -11.43 12.57 14.08
CA THR A 95 -10.57 13.74 14.34
C THR A 95 -9.82 14.18 13.08
N VAL A 96 -9.55 13.27 12.14
CA VAL A 96 -8.83 13.56 10.88
C VAL A 96 -9.78 13.52 9.68
N GLY A 97 -10.48 12.43 9.47
CA GLY A 97 -11.31 12.21 8.28
C GLY A 97 -12.54 13.12 8.24
N TYR A 98 -13.33 13.19 9.32
CA TYR A 98 -14.56 13.96 9.35
C TYR A 98 -14.36 15.47 9.08
N PRO A 99 -13.38 16.15 9.71
CA PRO A 99 -13.07 17.55 9.39
C PRO A 99 -12.15 17.71 8.16
N HIS A 100 -11.78 16.63 7.48
CA HIS A 100 -10.92 16.60 6.30
C HIS A 100 -9.56 17.28 6.50
N LEU A 101 -8.90 17.01 7.63
CA LEU A 101 -7.63 17.62 7.98
C LEU A 101 -6.46 17.09 7.16
N ASN A 102 -5.49 17.96 6.91
CA ASN A 102 -4.29 17.67 6.13
C ASN A 102 -3.27 16.84 6.94
N VAL A 103 -3.63 15.62 7.33
CA VAL A 103 -2.80 14.67 8.07
C VAL A 103 -2.41 13.50 7.18
N LYS A 104 -1.12 13.12 7.19
CA LYS A 104 -0.59 11.96 6.48
C LYS A 104 -0.30 10.85 7.47
N ILE A 105 -0.87 9.68 7.26
CA ILE A 105 -0.68 8.52 8.13
C ILE A 105 0.31 7.60 7.46
N GLY A 106 1.54 7.54 7.98
CA GLY A 106 2.62 6.68 7.49
C GLY A 106 2.57 5.31 8.19
N ALA A 107 1.74 4.42 7.68
CA ALA A 107 1.50 3.10 8.26
C ALA A 107 2.50 2.08 7.73
N THR A 108 3.45 1.65 8.55
CA THR A 108 4.45 0.64 8.18
C THR A 108 4.08 -0.75 8.69
N HIS A 109 4.84 -1.77 8.32
CA HIS A 109 4.61 -3.15 8.77
C HIS A 109 3.20 -3.65 8.49
N ALA A 110 2.65 -3.33 7.31
CA ALA A 110 1.36 -3.84 6.88
C ALA A 110 1.49 -5.26 6.31
N GLY A 111 0.43 -6.05 6.43
CA GLY A 111 0.32 -7.35 5.80
C GLY A 111 0.95 -8.52 6.56
N ILE A 112 0.97 -9.68 5.91
CA ILE A 112 1.48 -10.94 6.46
C ILE A 112 3.01 -10.95 6.56
N SER A 113 3.70 -10.15 5.73
CA SER A 113 5.16 -10.06 5.66
C SER A 113 5.82 -9.34 6.86
N VAL A 114 5.02 -8.90 7.83
CA VAL A 114 5.54 -8.52 9.16
C VAL A 114 6.37 -9.68 9.75
N GLY A 115 5.92 -10.90 9.53
CA GLY A 115 6.73 -12.07 9.83
C GLY A 115 6.60 -12.54 11.28
N GLU A 116 7.71 -12.54 12.00
CA GLU A 116 7.87 -13.18 13.30
C GLU A 116 6.98 -12.58 14.41
N ASP A 117 6.63 -11.30 14.31
CA ASP A 117 5.75 -10.62 15.28
C ASP A 117 4.33 -11.23 15.30
N GLY A 118 3.92 -11.88 14.21
CA GLY A 118 2.71 -12.70 14.16
C GLY A 118 1.40 -11.92 14.08
N ALA A 119 0.30 -12.62 14.27
CA ALA A 119 -1.07 -12.18 14.03
C ALA A 119 -1.46 -10.85 14.72
N THR A 120 -0.89 -10.55 15.88
CA THR A 120 -1.21 -9.32 16.63
C THR A 120 -0.64 -8.05 15.99
N HIS A 121 0.33 -8.19 15.08
CA HIS A 121 1.01 -7.09 14.40
C HIS A 121 0.74 -7.09 12.88
N GLN A 122 0.36 -8.24 12.32
CA GLN A 122 0.04 -8.39 10.90
C GLN A 122 -1.32 -7.76 10.61
N CYS A 123 -1.34 -6.55 10.06
CA CYS A 123 -2.57 -5.86 9.68
C CYS A 123 -3.03 -6.34 8.30
N LEU A 124 -4.13 -7.07 8.27
CA LEU A 124 -4.73 -7.64 7.06
C LEU A 124 -6.04 -6.95 6.66
N GLU A 125 -6.44 -5.91 7.39
CA GLU A 125 -7.72 -5.20 7.28
C GLU A 125 -7.59 -3.68 7.14
N ASP A 126 -6.38 -3.14 7.14
CA ASP A 126 -6.12 -1.69 7.13
C ASP A 126 -6.65 -0.99 5.87
N ILE A 127 -6.50 -1.59 4.70
CA ILE A 127 -7.04 -1.02 3.45
C ILE A 127 -8.57 -0.93 3.53
N ALA A 128 -9.23 -1.96 4.04
CA ALA A 128 -10.69 -1.97 4.20
C ALA A 128 -11.14 -0.84 5.12
N LEU A 129 -10.54 -0.74 6.32
CA LEU A 129 -10.87 0.29 7.31
C LEU A 129 -10.67 1.71 6.77
N MET A 130 -9.56 1.96 6.09
CA MET A 130 -9.25 3.29 5.58
C MET A 130 -10.09 3.67 4.34
N ARG A 131 -10.43 2.69 3.50
CA ARG A 131 -11.31 2.93 2.34
C ARG A 131 -12.71 3.41 2.74
N GLU A 132 -13.23 2.97 3.87
CA GLU A 132 -14.57 3.36 4.35
C GLU A 132 -14.65 4.80 4.84
N ILE A 133 -13.53 5.43 5.20
CA ILE A 133 -13.54 6.82 5.69
C ILE A 133 -13.75 7.78 4.52
N PRO A 134 -14.82 8.61 4.51
CA PRO A 134 -15.06 9.58 3.45
C PRO A 134 -13.87 10.54 3.27
N GLY A 135 -13.46 10.79 2.01
CA GLY A 135 -12.38 11.70 1.68
C GLY A 135 -10.96 11.19 1.98
N MET A 136 -10.79 10.05 2.65
CA MET A 136 -9.48 9.44 2.89
C MET A 136 -8.89 8.93 1.57
N VAL A 137 -7.67 9.35 1.25
CA VAL A 137 -6.86 8.77 0.16
C VAL A 137 -6.09 7.57 0.70
N VAL A 138 -6.04 6.46 -0.06
CA VAL A 138 -5.36 5.22 0.34
C VAL A 138 -4.35 4.82 -0.72
N ILE A 139 -3.05 4.79 -0.35
CA ILE A 139 -1.93 4.50 -1.25
C ILE A 139 -1.11 3.33 -0.70
N ASN A 140 -0.79 2.35 -1.57
CA ASN A 140 0.04 1.19 -1.25
C ASN A 140 1.10 1.01 -2.35
N PRO A 141 2.27 1.67 -2.25
CA PRO A 141 3.30 1.65 -3.29
C PRO A 141 4.01 0.30 -3.38
N SER A 142 4.46 -0.05 -4.58
CA SER A 142 5.07 -1.35 -4.92
C SER A 142 6.57 -1.43 -4.69
N ASP A 143 7.31 -0.31 -4.74
CA ASP A 143 8.77 -0.28 -4.63
C ASP A 143 9.32 1.07 -4.09
N ASP A 144 10.65 1.22 -4.08
CA ASP A 144 11.34 2.44 -3.60
C ASP A 144 10.95 3.69 -4.39
N VAL A 145 10.94 3.61 -5.72
CA VAL A 145 10.67 4.78 -6.59
C VAL A 145 9.23 5.25 -6.38
N GLU A 146 8.30 4.33 -6.43
CA GLU A 146 6.88 4.61 -6.23
C GLU A 146 6.59 5.09 -4.80
N ALA A 147 7.24 4.52 -3.78
CA ALA A 147 7.06 4.94 -2.39
C ALA A 147 7.50 6.38 -2.16
N ARG A 148 8.66 6.78 -2.70
CA ARG A 148 9.13 8.19 -2.61
C ARG A 148 8.19 9.15 -3.32
N ALA A 149 7.76 8.79 -4.53
CA ALA A 149 6.81 9.58 -5.30
C ALA A 149 5.44 9.69 -4.59
N ALA A 150 4.96 8.60 -3.99
CA ALA A 150 3.73 8.58 -3.20
C ALA A 150 3.79 9.50 -1.97
N VAL A 151 4.93 9.53 -1.26
CA VAL A 151 5.13 10.41 -0.10
C VAL A 151 5.10 11.87 -0.53
N LYS A 152 5.75 12.22 -1.65
CA LYS A 152 5.71 13.57 -2.23
C LYS A 152 4.29 13.95 -2.63
N ALA A 153 3.60 13.09 -3.39
CA ALA A 153 2.21 13.35 -3.80
C ALA A 153 1.26 13.47 -2.60
N ALA A 154 1.48 12.69 -1.53
CA ALA A 154 0.73 12.83 -0.30
C ALA A 154 0.96 14.17 0.38
N TYR A 155 2.19 14.69 0.39
CA TYR A 155 2.48 16.03 0.93
C TYR A 155 1.76 17.13 0.13
N GLU A 156 1.75 17.03 -1.19
CA GLU A 156 1.13 18.00 -2.10
C GLU A 156 -0.42 17.95 -2.05
N TYR A 157 -1.01 16.82 -1.69
CA TYR A 157 -2.47 16.66 -1.58
C TYR A 157 -3.00 17.32 -0.31
N GLU A 158 -3.98 18.22 -0.43
CA GLU A 158 -4.68 18.84 0.71
C GLU A 158 -5.78 17.92 1.22
N GLY A 159 -5.57 17.30 2.38
CA GLY A 159 -6.51 16.36 2.99
C GLY A 159 -5.86 15.12 3.59
N PRO A 160 -6.66 14.18 4.14
CA PRO A 160 -6.16 13.00 4.81
C PRO A 160 -5.65 11.94 3.81
N VAL A 161 -4.46 11.40 4.07
CA VAL A 161 -3.85 10.34 3.26
C VAL A 161 -3.34 9.22 4.15
N TYR A 162 -3.70 7.99 3.85
CA TYR A 162 -3.14 6.77 4.41
C TYR A 162 -2.12 6.18 3.44
N LEU A 163 -0.87 6.13 3.87
CA LEU A 163 0.27 5.55 3.14
C LEU A 163 0.65 4.21 3.77
N ARG A 164 0.53 3.15 3.00
CA ARG A 164 0.77 1.78 3.45
C ARG A 164 2.15 1.28 3.02
N PHE A 165 3.00 0.89 3.96
CA PHE A 165 4.36 0.43 3.66
C PHE A 165 4.63 -0.95 4.25
N GLY A 166 5.42 -1.77 3.52
CA GLY A 166 5.87 -3.07 3.97
C GLY A 166 7.18 -3.03 4.79
N ARG A 167 7.38 -4.08 5.60
CA ARG A 167 8.65 -4.36 6.30
C ARG A 167 9.67 -5.01 5.39
N LEU A 168 9.23 -5.91 4.52
CA LEU A 168 10.09 -6.72 3.64
C LEU A 168 10.68 -5.85 2.52
N ALA A 169 11.97 -6.07 2.22
CA ALA A 169 12.61 -5.44 1.06
C ALA A 169 12.10 -6.08 -0.24
N VAL A 170 11.65 -5.23 -1.16
CA VAL A 170 11.08 -5.62 -2.46
C VAL A 170 11.98 -5.17 -3.60
N PRO A 171 11.96 -5.85 -4.77
CA PRO A 171 12.68 -5.41 -5.95
C PRO A 171 12.26 -4.01 -6.39
N VAL A 172 13.22 -3.21 -6.85
CA VAL A 172 12.94 -1.93 -7.52
C VAL A 172 12.55 -2.25 -8.97
N ILE A 173 11.31 -1.95 -9.34
CA ILE A 173 10.71 -2.29 -10.65
C ILE A 173 10.38 -1.05 -11.48
N ASN A 174 10.20 0.11 -10.84
CA ASN A 174 9.84 1.37 -11.49
C ASN A 174 11.07 2.26 -11.78
N ASP A 175 12.29 1.71 -11.77
CA ASP A 175 13.55 2.45 -12.02
C ASP A 175 13.73 2.72 -13.53
N ASN A 176 12.85 3.56 -14.06
CA ASN A 176 12.92 4.06 -15.43
C ASN A 176 12.68 5.58 -15.44
N ALA A 177 13.31 6.28 -16.37
CA ALA A 177 13.25 7.74 -16.45
C ALA A 177 11.86 8.30 -16.78
N ASP A 178 10.97 7.46 -17.29
CA ASP A 178 9.63 7.86 -17.71
C ASP A 178 8.57 7.59 -16.63
N TYR A 179 8.95 6.97 -15.49
CA TYR A 179 8.02 6.70 -14.42
C TYR A 179 7.42 8.00 -13.86
N LYS A 180 6.09 8.07 -13.84
CA LYS A 180 5.33 9.18 -13.25
C LYS A 180 4.29 8.63 -12.29
N PHE A 181 4.32 9.13 -11.08
CA PHE A 181 3.27 8.87 -10.11
C PHE A 181 2.14 9.88 -10.31
N GLU A 182 0.94 9.38 -10.51
CA GLU A 182 -0.27 10.20 -10.60
C GLU A 182 -1.32 9.63 -9.64
N LEU A 183 -1.67 10.41 -8.61
CA LEU A 183 -2.62 9.99 -7.59
C LEU A 183 -3.97 9.62 -8.23
N GLY A 184 -4.50 8.44 -7.89
CA GLY A 184 -5.76 7.95 -8.45
C GLY A 184 -5.62 7.23 -9.79
N LYS A 185 -4.41 7.08 -10.35
CA LYS A 185 -4.18 6.35 -11.59
C LYS A 185 -3.48 5.01 -11.34
N GLY A 186 -3.84 4.01 -12.13
CA GLY A 186 -3.13 2.74 -12.19
C GLY A 186 -2.03 2.76 -13.25
N VAL A 187 -1.07 1.84 -13.14
CA VAL A 187 0.06 1.71 -14.08
C VAL A 187 0.03 0.34 -14.75
N VAL A 188 -0.07 0.30 -16.08
CA VAL A 188 0.07 -0.95 -16.85
C VAL A 188 1.56 -1.29 -16.89
N LEU A 189 1.95 -2.36 -16.21
CA LEU A 189 3.34 -2.84 -16.15
C LEU A 189 3.64 -3.89 -17.23
N ARG A 190 2.61 -4.62 -17.67
CA ARG A 190 2.69 -5.61 -18.73
C ARG A 190 1.38 -5.63 -19.49
N GLU A 191 1.44 -5.54 -20.82
CA GLU A 191 0.30 -5.74 -21.70
C GLU A 191 -0.06 -7.24 -21.81
N GLY A 192 -1.32 -7.54 -22.13
CA GLY A 192 -1.85 -8.89 -22.30
C GLY A 192 -3.34 -8.88 -22.58
N LYS A 193 -3.88 -9.98 -23.09
CA LYS A 193 -5.26 -10.05 -23.61
C LYS A 193 -6.13 -11.17 -23.03
N ASP A 194 -5.54 -12.13 -22.30
CA ASP A 194 -6.28 -13.31 -21.84
C ASP A 194 -6.85 -13.15 -20.41
N VAL A 195 -6.20 -12.33 -19.58
CA VAL A 195 -6.62 -12.02 -18.22
C VAL A 195 -6.01 -10.69 -17.76
N ALA A 196 -6.76 -9.84 -17.07
CA ALA A 196 -6.22 -8.67 -16.39
C ALA A 196 -5.95 -9.00 -14.91
N ILE A 197 -4.74 -8.73 -14.45
CA ILE A 197 -4.34 -8.94 -13.05
C ILE A 197 -4.06 -7.58 -12.42
N PHE A 198 -4.94 -7.14 -11.53
CA PHE A 198 -4.76 -5.94 -10.72
C PHE A 198 -4.03 -6.32 -9.44
N THR A 199 -2.95 -5.64 -9.14
CA THR A 199 -2.10 -5.94 -7.99
C THR A 199 -1.64 -4.66 -7.30
N THR A 200 -1.15 -4.75 -6.06
CA THR A 200 -0.71 -3.59 -5.28
C THR A 200 0.40 -3.95 -4.30
N GLY A 201 1.23 -2.98 -3.96
CA GLY A 201 2.28 -3.15 -2.95
C GLY A 201 3.26 -4.28 -3.26
N LEU A 202 3.64 -5.04 -2.24
CA LEU A 202 4.57 -6.17 -2.34
C LEU A 202 4.19 -7.19 -3.41
N CYS A 203 2.88 -7.42 -3.63
CA CYS A 203 2.41 -8.41 -4.57
C CYS A 203 2.71 -8.08 -6.04
N VAL A 204 3.10 -6.85 -6.37
CA VAL A 204 3.38 -6.45 -7.76
C VAL A 204 4.54 -7.23 -8.35
N SER A 205 5.67 -7.33 -7.65
CA SER A 205 6.83 -8.08 -8.12
C SER A 205 6.56 -9.57 -8.27
N GLU A 206 5.80 -10.18 -7.35
CA GLU A 206 5.40 -11.58 -7.42
C GLU A 206 4.44 -11.83 -8.58
N THR A 207 3.53 -10.88 -8.85
CA THR A 207 2.59 -10.97 -9.97
C THR A 207 3.29 -10.87 -11.32
N LEU A 208 4.30 -10.00 -11.47
CA LEU A 208 5.10 -9.92 -12.70
C LEU A 208 5.82 -11.23 -12.99
N GLN A 209 6.45 -11.84 -11.98
CA GLN A 209 7.10 -13.14 -12.12
C GLN A 209 6.09 -14.26 -12.45
N ALA A 210 4.88 -14.20 -11.87
CA ALA A 210 3.81 -15.13 -12.22
C ALA A 210 3.36 -14.96 -13.68
N ALA A 211 3.27 -13.72 -14.17
CA ALA A 211 2.90 -13.43 -15.56
C ALA A 211 3.93 -13.96 -16.58
N GLU A 212 5.23 -13.93 -16.24
CA GLU A 212 6.27 -14.57 -17.07
C GLU A 212 6.04 -16.09 -17.20
N LYS A 213 5.68 -16.77 -16.09
CA LYS A 213 5.36 -18.20 -16.09
C LYS A 213 4.08 -18.51 -16.88
N LEU A 214 3.06 -17.63 -16.77
CA LEU A 214 1.83 -17.76 -17.56
C LEU A 214 2.12 -17.64 -19.06
N ALA A 215 2.98 -16.70 -19.45
CA ALA A 215 3.39 -16.50 -20.84
C ALA A 215 4.11 -17.75 -21.41
N ALA A 216 4.93 -18.41 -20.60
CA ALA A 216 5.58 -19.67 -21.00
C ALA A 216 4.56 -20.81 -21.30
N ASP A 217 3.36 -20.73 -20.71
CA ASP A 217 2.25 -21.65 -20.95
C ASP A 217 1.25 -21.14 -22.02
N GLY A 218 1.57 -20.03 -22.69
CA GLY A 218 0.74 -19.43 -23.74
C GLY A 218 -0.44 -18.59 -23.21
N ILE A 219 -0.42 -18.20 -21.94
CA ILE A 219 -1.43 -17.30 -21.33
C ILE A 219 -0.86 -15.89 -21.27
N ASP A 220 -1.47 -14.96 -22.00
CA ASP A 220 -1.03 -13.58 -22.11
C ASP A 220 -1.73 -12.69 -21.08
N ALA A 221 -1.10 -12.54 -19.90
CA ALA A 221 -1.66 -11.80 -18.78
C ALA A 221 -1.26 -10.32 -18.83
N LYS A 222 -2.25 -9.41 -18.74
CA LYS A 222 -2.06 -7.98 -18.49
C LYS A 222 -1.84 -7.78 -16.99
N VAL A 223 -0.76 -7.09 -16.58
CA VAL A 223 -0.48 -6.78 -15.18
C VAL A 223 -0.59 -5.29 -14.95
N ILE A 224 -1.43 -4.91 -14.00
CA ILE A 224 -1.74 -3.52 -13.65
C ILE A 224 -1.47 -3.30 -12.17
N ASN A 225 -0.58 -2.36 -11.88
CA ASN A 225 -0.34 -1.89 -10.52
C ASN A 225 -1.37 -0.82 -10.15
N ILE A 226 -2.12 -1.06 -9.08
CA ILE A 226 -3.04 -0.10 -8.46
C ILE A 226 -2.39 0.42 -7.17
N HIS A 227 -1.50 1.38 -7.30
CA HIS A 227 -0.85 2.00 -6.14
C HIS A 227 -1.79 2.91 -5.34
N THR A 228 -2.80 3.51 -5.97
CA THR A 228 -3.84 4.27 -5.29
C THR A 228 -5.13 3.47 -5.28
N ILE A 229 -5.53 2.99 -4.11
CA ILE A 229 -6.73 2.15 -3.95
C ILE A 229 -7.97 3.02 -3.76
N LYS A 230 -7.80 4.23 -3.24
CA LYS A 230 -8.86 5.24 -3.14
C LYS A 230 -8.25 6.66 -3.30
N PRO A 231 -8.74 7.47 -4.28
CA PRO A 231 -9.68 7.07 -5.33
C PRO A 231 -9.05 6.02 -6.26
N ILE A 232 -9.85 5.09 -6.78
CA ILE A 232 -9.36 4.04 -7.68
C ILE A 232 -9.53 4.47 -9.16
N ASP A 233 -8.67 3.98 -10.04
CA ASP A 233 -8.76 4.24 -11.49
C ASP A 233 -9.84 3.36 -12.14
N GLU A 234 -11.08 3.83 -12.06
CA GLU A 234 -12.24 3.11 -12.57
C GLU A 234 -12.18 2.90 -14.08
N ASP A 235 -11.72 3.91 -14.84
CA ASP A 235 -11.64 3.84 -16.29
C ASP A 235 -10.66 2.76 -16.76
N LEU A 236 -9.49 2.67 -16.13
CA LEU A 236 -8.49 1.64 -16.42
C LEU A 236 -9.02 0.25 -16.07
N ILE A 237 -9.71 0.09 -14.93
CA ILE A 237 -10.31 -1.18 -14.51
C ILE A 237 -11.34 -1.64 -15.54
N VAL A 238 -12.25 -0.76 -15.94
CA VAL A 238 -13.31 -1.06 -16.91
C VAL A 238 -12.72 -1.41 -18.29
N ALA A 239 -11.71 -0.64 -18.74
CA ALA A 239 -11.06 -0.89 -20.02
C ALA A 239 -10.37 -2.26 -20.05
N ALA A 240 -9.57 -2.58 -19.03
CA ALA A 240 -8.86 -3.85 -18.94
C ALA A 240 -9.81 -5.05 -18.82
N ALA A 241 -10.89 -4.92 -18.04
CA ALA A 241 -11.91 -5.97 -17.92
C ALA A 241 -12.64 -6.24 -19.23
N LYS A 242 -12.99 -5.21 -20.00
CA LYS A 242 -13.62 -5.37 -21.33
C LYS A 242 -12.68 -6.00 -22.33
N GLU A 243 -11.38 -5.67 -22.27
CA GLU A 243 -10.38 -6.22 -23.19
C GLU A 243 -10.12 -7.71 -22.94
N THR A 244 -10.02 -8.11 -21.67
CA THR A 244 -9.59 -9.47 -21.31
C THR A 244 -10.73 -10.43 -20.97
N GLY A 245 -11.88 -9.92 -20.56
CA GLY A 245 -13.07 -10.71 -20.17
C GLY A 245 -12.92 -11.49 -18.85
N LYS A 246 -11.73 -11.53 -18.26
CA LYS A 246 -11.42 -12.19 -16.97
C LYS A 246 -10.53 -11.30 -16.13
N VAL A 247 -10.83 -11.19 -14.85
CA VAL A 247 -10.09 -10.33 -13.90
C VAL A 247 -9.60 -11.13 -12.71
N VAL A 248 -8.36 -10.86 -12.32
CA VAL A 248 -7.75 -11.37 -11.07
C VAL A 248 -7.30 -10.17 -10.25
N THR A 249 -7.43 -10.22 -8.92
CA THR A 249 -6.81 -9.25 -8.02
C THR A 249 -5.83 -9.94 -7.09
N VAL A 250 -4.69 -9.30 -6.80
CA VAL A 250 -3.64 -9.85 -5.94
C VAL A 250 -3.23 -8.80 -4.91
N GLU A 251 -3.37 -9.14 -3.63
CA GLU A 251 -3.11 -8.22 -2.53
C GLU A 251 -2.60 -8.93 -1.27
N GLU A 252 -1.68 -8.32 -0.56
CA GLU A 252 -1.22 -8.76 0.77
C GLU A 252 -2.17 -8.18 1.84
N HIS A 253 -3.43 -8.59 1.78
CA HIS A 253 -4.53 -8.10 2.62
C HIS A 253 -5.64 -9.17 2.62
N SER A 254 -6.61 -9.05 3.50
CA SER A 254 -7.83 -9.86 3.42
C SER A 254 -8.51 -9.67 2.06
N VAL A 255 -9.06 -10.74 1.49
CA VAL A 255 -9.89 -10.66 0.28
C VAL A 255 -11.21 -9.90 0.51
N ILE A 256 -11.50 -9.55 1.77
CA ILE A 256 -12.68 -8.79 2.18
C ILE A 256 -12.30 -7.32 2.37
N GLY A 257 -12.93 -6.41 1.65
CA GLY A 257 -12.79 -4.97 1.82
C GLY A 257 -11.56 -4.31 1.19
N GLY A 258 -10.53 -5.08 0.74
CA GLY A 258 -9.30 -4.57 0.15
C GLY A 258 -9.41 -4.18 -1.33
N LEU A 259 -8.28 -4.31 -2.05
CA LEU A 259 -8.19 -4.03 -3.49
C LEU A 259 -9.21 -4.84 -4.30
N GLY A 260 -9.31 -6.15 -4.02
CA GLY A 260 -10.24 -7.03 -4.74
C GLY A 260 -11.70 -6.60 -4.59
N SER A 261 -12.09 -6.09 -3.42
CA SER A 261 -13.42 -5.53 -3.22
C SER A 261 -13.60 -4.22 -3.99
N ALA A 262 -12.61 -3.33 -3.98
CA ALA A 262 -12.67 -2.07 -4.73
C ALA A 262 -12.82 -2.30 -6.24
N VAL A 263 -12.08 -3.26 -6.80
CA VAL A 263 -12.22 -3.64 -8.22
C VAL A 263 -13.59 -4.25 -8.49
N CYS A 264 -14.10 -5.12 -7.60
CA CYS A 264 -15.43 -5.69 -7.74
C CYS A 264 -16.55 -4.64 -7.69
N ASP A 265 -16.43 -3.62 -6.81
CA ASP A 265 -17.41 -2.53 -6.72
C ASP A 265 -17.52 -1.79 -8.06
N VAL A 266 -16.39 -1.43 -8.68
CA VAL A 266 -16.36 -0.78 -10.01
C VAL A 266 -16.96 -1.69 -11.10
N LEU A 267 -16.54 -2.96 -11.13
CA LEU A 267 -16.97 -3.89 -12.18
C LEU A 267 -18.44 -4.26 -12.05
N ALA A 268 -18.99 -4.38 -10.85
CA ALA A 268 -20.40 -4.70 -10.64
C ALA A 268 -21.32 -3.64 -11.26
N GLU A 269 -20.92 -2.36 -11.21
CA GLU A 269 -21.72 -1.25 -11.73
C GLU A 269 -21.46 -0.96 -13.22
N LYS A 270 -20.19 -1.04 -13.67
CA LYS A 270 -19.77 -0.48 -14.97
C LYS A 270 -19.42 -1.52 -16.03
N ALA A 271 -18.98 -2.72 -15.63
CA ALA A 271 -18.55 -3.78 -16.55
C ALA A 271 -18.58 -5.15 -15.86
N PRO A 272 -19.75 -5.74 -15.59
CA PRO A 272 -19.86 -7.03 -14.90
C PRO A 272 -18.96 -8.10 -15.49
N THR A 273 -17.98 -8.54 -14.72
CA THR A 273 -16.91 -9.45 -15.16
C THR A 273 -16.62 -10.45 -14.06
N LEU A 274 -16.25 -11.68 -14.43
CA LEU A 274 -15.83 -12.69 -13.46
C LEU A 274 -14.50 -12.30 -12.82
N VAL A 275 -14.46 -12.20 -11.48
CA VAL A 275 -13.29 -11.80 -10.71
C VAL A 275 -12.83 -12.91 -9.79
N LYS A 276 -11.54 -13.24 -9.84
CA LYS A 276 -10.87 -14.10 -8.87
C LYS A 276 -10.01 -13.24 -7.95
N LYS A 277 -10.30 -13.24 -6.65
CA LYS A 277 -9.47 -12.57 -5.63
C LYS A 277 -8.38 -13.52 -5.13
N ILE A 278 -7.15 -13.02 -5.03
CA ILE A 278 -6.00 -13.67 -4.42
C ILE A 278 -5.51 -12.75 -3.28
N GLY A 279 -5.59 -13.24 -2.07
CA GLY A 279 -5.23 -12.54 -0.83
C GLY A 279 -5.36 -13.49 0.35
N ILE A 280 -5.52 -12.97 1.55
CA ILE A 280 -5.71 -13.74 2.78
C ILE A 280 -7.21 -14.08 2.93
N ASN A 281 -7.53 -15.38 2.99
CA ASN A 281 -8.90 -15.90 2.94
C ASN A 281 -9.52 -16.04 4.34
N ASP A 282 -9.96 -14.92 4.92
CA ASP A 282 -10.72 -14.87 6.19
C ASP A 282 -10.10 -15.69 7.32
N VAL A 283 -8.78 -15.54 7.49
CA VAL A 283 -8.00 -16.15 8.55
C VAL A 283 -7.02 -15.13 9.15
N PHE A 284 -6.68 -15.30 10.40
CA PHE A 284 -5.58 -14.56 11.01
C PHE A 284 -4.24 -15.01 10.45
N GLY A 285 -3.24 -14.14 10.57
CA GLY A 285 -1.85 -14.50 10.33
C GLY A 285 -1.27 -15.34 11.47
N GLU A 286 0.04 -15.58 11.39
CA GLU A 286 0.80 -16.34 12.36
C GLU A 286 2.26 -15.90 12.36
N SER A 287 3.01 -16.27 13.41
CA SER A 287 4.44 -16.02 13.48
C SER A 287 5.22 -16.95 12.55
N GLY A 288 6.19 -16.40 11.83
CA GLY A 288 7.07 -17.18 10.95
C GLY A 288 7.95 -16.28 10.09
N PRO A 289 8.94 -16.82 9.38
CA PRO A 289 9.75 -16.06 8.43
C PRO A 289 8.87 -15.47 7.32
N ALA A 290 9.04 -14.18 7.02
CA ALA A 290 8.16 -13.44 6.11
C ALA A 290 7.96 -14.12 4.75
N LEU A 291 9.04 -14.61 4.10
CA LEU A 291 8.96 -15.26 2.80
C LEU A 291 8.23 -16.62 2.86
N GLU A 292 8.34 -17.34 3.96
CA GLU A 292 7.59 -18.59 4.17
C GLU A 292 6.11 -18.34 4.34
N LEU A 293 5.75 -17.24 5.05
CA LEU A 293 4.36 -16.82 5.19
C LEU A 293 3.77 -16.38 3.84
N ILE A 294 4.48 -15.58 3.05
CA ILE A 294 4.05 -15.20 1.70
C ILE A 294 3.73 -16.46 0.87
N LYS A 295 4.61 -17.45 0.91
CA LYS A 295 4.39 -18.74 0.22
C LYS A 295 3.23 -19.53 0.81
N LYS A 296 3.15 -19.65 2.14
CA LYS A 296 2.09 -20.40 2.84
C LYS A 296 0.71 -19.85 2.54
N TYR A 297 0.57 -18.53 2.51
CA TYR A 297 -0.69 -17.86 2.20
C TYR A 297 -0.94 -17.73 0.69
N GLY A 298 -0.01 -18.22 -0.14
CA GLY A 298 -0.17 -18.33 -1.59
C GLY A 298 -0.12 -16.99 -2.31
N LEU A 299 0.77 -16.11 -1.86
CA LEU A 299 1.06 -14.79 -2.44
C LEU A 299 2.40 -14.74 -3.16
N ASP A 300 3.16 -15.84 -3.21
CA ASP A 300 4.36 -15.99 -4.01
C ASP A 300 4.04 -16.21 -5.49
N ALA A 301 4.99 -15.94 -6.37
CA ALA A 301 4.82 -16.02 -7.83
C ALA A 301 4.33 -17.39 -8.31
N GLU A 302 4.78 -18.48 -7.71
CA GLU A 302 4.36 -19.84 -8.08
C GLU A 302 2.89 -20.10 -7.73
N SER A 303 2.47 -19.65 -6.55
CA SER A 303 1.09 -19.81 -6.09
C SER A 303 0.13 -18.94 -6.91
N ILE A 304 0.51 -17.68 -7.20
CA ILE A 304 -0.26 -16.77 -8.06
C ILE A 304 -0.41 -17.38 -9.45
N TYR A 305 0.70 -17.83 -10.07
CA TYR A 305 0.68 -18.48 -11.38
C TYR A 305 -0.32 -19.65 -11.42
N LYS A 306 -0.28 -20.57 -10.45
CA LYS A 306 -1.19 -21.72 -10.40
C LYS A 306 -2.65 -21.32 -10.32
N LYS A 307 -2.98 -20.37 -9.41
CA LYS A 307 -4.34 -19.88 -9.20
C LYS A 307 -4.89 -19.17 -10.44
N VAL A 308 -4.07 -18.36 -11.13
CA VAL A 308 -4.46 -17.67 -12.36
C VAL A 308 -4.64 -18.65 -13.51
N LYS A 309 -3.69 -19.59 -13.70
CA LYS A 309 -3.78 -20.64 -14.75
C LYS A 309 -5.03 -21.50 -14.61
N GLU A 310 -5.40 -21.86 -13.38
CA GLU A 310 -6.64 -22.61 -13.10
C GLU A 310 -7.89 -21.78 -13.45
N PHE A 311 -7.88 -20.50 -13.13
CA PHE A 311 -9.00 -19.60 -13.37
C PHE A 311 -9.21 -19.26 -14.86
N VAL A 312 -8.14 -19.22 -15.65
CA VAL A 312 -8.22 -18.86 -17.08
C VAL A 312 -8.67 -20.04 -17.93
N LYS A 313 -8.43 -21.29 -17.51
CA LYS A 313 -8.93 -22.50 -18.17
C LYS A 313 -10.47 -22.58 -18.09
#